data_73368deb279d3f928ed6c5a2767048ac
#
_entry.id   73368deb279d3f928ed6c5a2767048ac
#
_cell.length_a   1.000
_cell.length_b   1.000
_cell.length_c   1.000
_cell.angle_alpha   90.00
_cell.angle_beta   90.00
_cell.angle_gamma   90.00
#
_symmetry.space_group_name_H-M   'P 1'
#
loop_
_entity.id
_entity.type
_entity.pdbx_description
1 polymer ?
#
loop_
_entity_poly.entity_id
_entity_poly.type
_entity_poly.pdbx_seq_one_letter_code
_entity_poly.pdbx_strand_id
1 'polypeptide(L)'
;MNMRTCKRRMLTALALWLVVLVAVAQGGLLVTGVVKDRNTRQELGNVNIAVPGTNIGTVSNADGVFSLKASADDLSRGIVVSHLGYRSASVAADVLTAPSDKRLTVWLEPSPLRLDEISIFGGNPVELVEAAVARIAPNYAPDAHLFSAFYRETIRKGRRYIGVSEAVADVYKTAYRQRDLSRDRVQIQKGRRLESQKRSDTLAVKIMGGPHIANYLDVAKNADDLLSPDLLHCYRYEMLLPASIDGRMHFAVGFVPKVKLEFALYRGVLYIDQQTLTISRAEYELDMTDRDKAIRYMLRKKPAGVRFKPQSMTFLANYRRVGDRSYLHYVRNEIRFKCDWRKRLFSSTFTTVSEMVMVDRTDRPDSRIHRRDAFGRTDIFYDVVLDYWNEDFWRDYNIIEPTESLESAVKRLKKQLR
;
A
#
# COMPACT_ATOMS: atom_id res chain seq x y z
N MET A 1 64.65 2.20 1.18
CA MET A 1 63.17 2.24 1.21
C MET A 1 62.67 1.56 -0.07
N ASN A 2 62.09 0.36 0.05
CA ASN A 2 61.96 -0.61 -1.04
C ASN A 2 60.84 -0.21 -2.04
N MET A 3 61.22 -0.02 -3.28
CA MET A 3 60.34 0.37 -4.41
C MET A 3 59.17 -0.65 -4.62
N ARG A 4 59.28 -1.88 -4.15
CA ARG A 4 58.24 -2.91 -4.18
C ARG A 4 57.11 -2.67 -3.16
N THR A 5 57.39 -2.05 -2.02
CA THR A 5 56.42 -1.66 -0.99
C THR A 5 55.62 -0.42 -1.38
N CYS A 6 56.22 0.49 -2.13
CA CYS A 6 55.52 1.69 -2.64
C CYS A 6 54.53 1.34 -3.75
N LYS A 7 54.91 0.45 -4.70
CA LYS A 7 54.01 -0.05 -5.76
C LYS A 7 52.83 -0.84 -5.19
N ARG A 8 53.04 -1.65 -4.14
CA ARG A 8 51.94 -2.39 -3.48
C ARG A 8 50.95 -1.48 -2.77
N ARG A 9 51.42 -0.42 -2.10
CA ARG A 9 50.58 0.58 -1.45
C ARG A 9 49.83 1.44 -2.46
N MET A 10 50.41 1.75 -3.60
CA MET A 10 49.77 2.49 -4.68
C MET A 10 48.68 1.65 -5.37
N LEU A 11 48.90 0.34 -5.59
CA LEU A 11 47.89 -0.59 -6.13
C LEU A 11 46.72 -0.80 -5.16
N THR A 12 47.00 -0.91 -3.85
CA THR A 12 45.91 -1.02 -2.85
C THR A 12 45.10 0.26 -2.70
N ALA A 13 45.75 1.43 -2.78
CA ALA A 13 45.07 2.74 -2.76
C ALA A 13 44.20 2.92 -4.03
N LEU A 14 44.71 2.53 -5.20
CA LEU A 14 43.96 2.59 -6.46
C LEU A 14 42.77 1.60 -6.46
N ALA A 15 42.93 0.40 -5.89
CA ALA A 15 41.85 -0.56 -5.71
C ALA A 15 40.79 -0.07 -4.71
N LEU A 16 41.20 0.57 -3.60
CA LEU A 16 40.25 1.21 -2.67
C LEU A 16 39.50 2.39 -3.32
N TRP A 17 40.19 3.18 -4.15
CA TRP A 17 39.54 4.29 -4.89
C TRP A 17 38.54 3.77 -5.94
N LEU A 18 38.85 2.66 -6.62
CA LEU A 18 37.91 2.01 -7.55
C LEU A 18 36.69 1.42 -6.83
N VAL A 19 36.86 0.86 -5.63
CA VAL A 19 35.76 0.33 -4.81
C VAL A 19 34.86 1.48 -4.30
N VAL A 20 35.45 2.62 -3.93
CA VAL A 20 34.70 3.82 -3.50
C VAL A 20 33.95 4.44 -4.68
N LEU A 21 34.52 4.46 -5.88
CA LEU A 21 33.84 4.94 -7.11
C LEU A 21 32.66 4.05 -7.50
N VAL A 22 32.75 2.73 -7.33
CA VAL A 22 31.65 1.79 -7.58
C VAL A 22 30.53 1.95 -6.52
N ALA A 23 30.88 2.24 -5.26
CA ALA A 23 29.91 2.49 -4.20
C ALA A 23 29.12 3.80 -4.37
N VAL A 24 29.70 4.82 -5.00
CA VAL A 24 29.03 6.11 -5.29
C VAL A 24 28.10 5.98 -6.51
N ALA A 25 28.32 5.00 -7.41
CA ALA A 25 27.49 4.78 -8.59
C ALA A 25 26.14 4.06 -8.32
N GLN A 26 25.86 3.63 -7.07
CA GLN A 26 24.59 2.99 -6.68
C GLN A 26 23.50 3.97 -6.23
N GLY A 27 23.67 5.27 -6.40
CA GLY A 27 22.64 6.28 -6.17
C GLY A 27 21.54 6.18 -7.22
N GLY A 28 20.39 5.56 -6.89
CA GLY A 28 19.21 5.53 -7.77
C GLY A 28 18.77 6.94 -8.15
N LEU A 29 18.31 7.12 -9.39
CA LEU A 29 17.69 8.35 -9.87
C LEU A 29 16.30 8.51 -9.24
N LEU A 30 15.95 9.73 -8.87
CA LEU A 30 14.64 10.08 -8.31
C LEU A 30 13.78 10.76 -9.38
N VAL A 31 12.72 10.08 -9.83
CA VAL A 31 11.72 10.62 -10.74
C VAL A 31 10.53 11.11 -9.94
N THR A 32 10.22 12.41 -10.01
CA THR A 32 9.05 12.99 -9.35
C THR A 32 8.06 13.52 -10.37
N GLY A 33 6.76 13.33 -10.11
CA GLY A 33 5.73 13.77 -11.04
C GLY A 33 4.38 13.98 -10.38
N VAL A 34 3.42 14.43 -11.20
CA VAL A 34 2.01 14.54 -10.86
C VAL A 34 1.17 13.89 -11.95
N VAL A 35 0.17 13.11 -11.54
CA VAL A 35 -0.78 12.47 -12.45
C VAL A 35 -2.09 13.23 -12.43
N LYS A 36 -2.62 13.54 -13.61
CA LYS A 36 -3.86 14.32 -13.78
C LYS A 36 -4.78 13.67 -14.80
N ASP A 37 -6.07 13.85 -14.58
CA ASP A 37 -7.11 13.55 -15.56
C ASP A 37 -7.03 14.55 -16.74
N ARG A 38 -6.98 14.03 -17.96
CA ARG A 38 -6.82 14.86 -19.16
C ARG A 38 -8.03 15.76 -19.43
N ASN A 39 -9.23 15.29 -19.09
CA ASN A 39 -10.48 15.99 -19.36
C ASN A 39 -10.80 17.03 -18.29
N THR A 40 -10.72 16.63 -17.01
CA THR A 40 -11.09 17.47 -15.86
C THR A 40 -9.93 18.27 -15.31
N ARG A 41 -8.69 17.92 -15.65
CA ARG A 41 -7.42 18.47 -15.13
C ARG A 41 -7.23 18.26 -13.62
N GLN A 42 -8.08 17.47 -12.99
CA GLN A 42 -7.96 17.13 -11.56
C GLN A 42 -6.81 16.15 -11.32
N GLU A 43 -6.18 16.27 -10.16
CA GLU A 43 -5.16 15.34 -9.69
C GLU A 43 -5.77 13.96 -9.41
N LEU A 44 -5.04 12.89 -9.79
CA LEU A 44 -5.45 11.51 -9.59
C LEU A 44 -4.60 10.83 -8.52
N GLY A 45 -5.22 10.52 -7.39
CA GLY A 45 -4.59 9.77 -6.30
C GLY A 45 -4.70 8.26 -6.48
N ASN A 46 -3.82 7.51 -5.79
CA ASN A 46 -3.74 6.04 -5.84
C ASN A 46 -3.51 5.49 -7.25
N VAL A 47 -2.86 6.27 -8.12
CA VAL A 47 -2.41 5.84 -9.43
C VAL A 47 -1.19 4.95 -9.27
N ASN A 48 -1.12 3.85 -9.99
CA ASN A 48 0.04 2.96 -10.00
C ASN A 48 1.10 3.48 -10.97
N ILE A 49 2.35 3.59 -10.52
CA ILE A 49 3.53 3.97 -11.32
C ILE A 49 4.53 2.83 -11.22
N ALA A 50 4.92 2.23 -12.33
CA ALA A 50 5.79 1.06 -12.34
C ALA A 50 6.80 1.09 -13.49
N VAL A 51 7.98 0.50 -13.24
CA VAL A 51 8.96 0.21 -14.29
C VAL A 51 8.57 -1.13 -14.95
N PRO A 52 8.33 -1.16 -16.27
CA PRO A 52 7.88 -2.36 -16.98
C PRO A 52 8.84 -3.55 -16.80
N GLY A 53 8.27 -4.73 -16.53
CA GLY A 53 9.04 -5.96 -16.41
C GLY A 53 9.91 -6.08 -15.15
N THR A 54 9.74 -5.16 -14.18
CA THR A 54 10.43 -5.18 -12.89
C THR A 54 9.44 -5.20 -11.73
N ASN A 55 9.97 -5.31 -10.52
CA ASN A 55 9.19 -5.20 -9.28
C ASN A 55 9.11 -3.75 -8.76
N ILE A 56 9.86 -2.83 -9.38
CA ILE A 56 10.00 -1.45 -8.94
C ILE A 56 8.73 -0.66 -9.24
N GLY A 57 8.19 0.02 -8.24
CA GLY A 57 7.00 0.83 -8.40
C GLY A 57 6.67 1.67 -7.17
N THR A 58 5.68 2.54 -7.35
CA THR A 58 5.12 3.41 -6.31
C THR A 58 3.66 3.72 -6.63
N VAL A 59 3.00 4.49 -5.79
CA VAL A 59 1.66 5.03 -6.03
C VAL A 59 1.63 6.54 -5.82
N SER A 60 0.74 7.24 -6.55
CA SER A 60 0.52 8.65 -6.30
C SER A 60 -0.26 8.87 -4.99
N ASN A 61 0.05 9.97 -4.29
CA ASN A 61 -0.71 10.42 -3.14
C ASN A 61 -2.07 11.03 -3.56
N ALA A 62 -2.85 11.52 -2.60
CA ALA A 62 -4.17 12.11 -2.89
C ALA A 62 -4.13 13.41 -3.73
N ASP A 63 -2.98 14.09 -3.80
CA ASP A 63 -2.75 15.27 -4.65
C ASP A 63 -2.15 14.86 -6.01
N GLY A 64 -2.22 13.56 -6.38
CA GLY A 64 -1.69 13.03 -7.64
C GLY A 64 -0.16 12.96 -7.72
N VAL A 65 0.56 13.38 -6.69
CA VAL A 65 2.03 13.45 -6.70
C VAL A 65 2.64 12.10 -6.42
N PHE A 66 3.68 11.73 -7.17
CA PHE A 66 4.45 10.51 -6.95
C PHE A 66 5.96 10.77 -6.94
N SER A 67 6.68 9.84 -6.33
CA SER A 67 8.14 9.77 -6.30
C SER A 67 8.55 8.32 -6.52
N LEU A 68 9.38 8.08 -7.53
CA LEU A 68 9.91 6.78 -7.88
C LEU A 68 11.43 6.86 -7.93
N LYS A 69 12.10 6.06 -7.10
CA LYS A 69 13.54 5.88 -7.12
C LYS A 69 13.86 4.56 -7.81
N ALA A 70 14.68 4.60 -8.85
CA ALA A 70 15.11 3.42 -9.58
C ALA A 70 16.54 3.65 -10.14
N SER A 71 17.23 2.56 -10.50
CA SER A 71 18.53 2.69 -11.16
C SER A 71 18.36 3.30 -12.57
N ALA A 72 19.43 3.85 -13.13
CA ALA A 72 19.43 4.34 -14.52
C ALA A 72 19.09 3.21 -15.51
N ASP A 73 19.55 1.99 -15.21
CA ASP A 73 19.28 0.80 -16.02
C ASP A 73 17.81 0.42 -16.00
N ASP A 74 17.17 0.45 -14.83
CA ASP A 74 15.73 0.21 -14.73
C ASP A 74 14.93 1.28 -15.48
N LEU A 75 15.28 2.57 -15.29
CA LEU A 75 14.59 3.69 -15.95
C LEU A 75 14.79 3.71 -17.48
N SER A 76 15.79 3.01 -18.01
CA SER A 76 15.96 2.81 -19.46
C SER A 76 14.76 2.16 -20.13
N ARG A 77 13.91 1.46 -19.36
CA ARG A 77 12.65 0.83 -19.80
C ARG A 77 11.46 1.80 -19.80
N GLY A 78 11.66 3.04 -19.34
CA GLY A 78 10.58 3.98 -19.09
C GLY A 78 9.73 3.61 -17.87
N ILE A 79 8.58 4.27 -17.71
CA ILE A 79 7.58 3.94 -16.71
C ILE A 79 6.19 3.80 -17.32
N VAL A 80 5.36 2.97 -16.72
CA VAL A 80 3.93 2.86 -17.02
C VAL A 80 3.13 3.41 -15.86
N VAL A 81 2.17 4.27 -16.17
CA VAL A 81 1.27 4.93 -15.24
C VAL A 81 -0.15 4.46 -15.53
N SER A 82 -0.81 3.86 -14.55
CA SER A 82 -2.13 3.24 -14.72
C SER A 82 -3.06 3.51 -13.56
N HIS A 83 -4.35 3.64 -13.87
CA HIS A 83 -5.40 3.87 -12.88
C HIS A 83 -6.71 3.22 -13.33
N LEU A 84 -7.53 2.80 -12.34
CA LEU A 84 -8.84 2.22 -12.59
C LEU A 84 -9.72 3.16 -13.44
N GLY A 85 -10.24 2.67 -14.54
CA GLY A 85 -11.10 3.44 -15.45
C GLY A 85 -10.35 4.37 -16.41
N TYR A 86 -9.02 4.28 -16.49
CA TYR A 86 -8.19 5.09 -17.36
C TYR A 86 -7.35 4.22 -18.31
N ARG A 87 -6.99 4.78 -19.46
CA ARG A 87 -5.96 4.19 -20.31
C ARG A 87 -4.60 4.38 -19.67
N SER A 88 -3.79 3.32 -19.68
CA SER A 88 -2.42 3.40 -19.19
C SER A 88 -1.59 4.31 -20.08
N ALA A 89 -0.75 5.15 -19.47
CA ALA A 89 0.19 6.01 -20.15
C ALA A 89 1.62 5.50 -19.95
N SER A 90 2.41 5.49 -21.01
CA SER A 90 3.84 5.17 -20.95
C SER A 90 4.66 6.45 -21.06
N VAL A 91 5.68 6.59 -20.22
CA VAL A 91 6.68 7.67 -20.28
C VAL A 91 8.01 7.06 -20.67
N ALA A 92 8.59 7.53 -21.74
CA ALA A 92 9.84 7.01 -22.28
C ALA A 92 11.05 7.44 -21.42
N ALA A 93 12.14 6.67 -21.50
CA ALA A 93 13.34 6.85 -20.71
C ALA A 93 14.02 8.21 -20.87
N ASP A 94 14.03 8.74 -22.08
CA ASP A 94 14.60 10.05 -22.43
C ASP A 94 13.93 11.20 -21.68
N VAL A 95 12.60 11.11 -21.47
CA VAL A 95 11.83 12.09 -20.68
C VAL A 95 12.17 11.99 -19.19
N LEU A 96 12.44 10.78 -18.70
CA LEU A 96 12.74 10.53 -17.27
C LEU A 96 14.16 10.97 -16.88
N THR A 97 15.09 10.88 -17.81
CA THR A 97 16.52 11.17 -17.59
C THR A 97 16.92 12.58 -18.06
N ALA A 98 16.03 13.28 -18.75
CA ALA A 98 16.29 14.66 -19.19
C ALA A 98 16.51 15.60 -17.97
N PRO A 99 17.54 16.42 -17.98
CA PRO A 99 17.74 17.43 -16.96
C PRO A 99 16.54 18.39 -16.94
N SER A 100 15.73 18.33 -15.90
CA SER A 100 14.55 19.20 -15.76
C SER A 100 14.33 19.55 -14.31
N ASP A 101 14.26 20.85 -14.02
CA ASP A 101 13.83 21.37 -12.70
C ASP A 101 12.32 21.27 -12.51
N LYS A 102 11.56 20.82 -13.54
CA LYS A 102 10.10 20.72 -13.49
C LYS A 102 9.67 19.30 -13.18
N ARG A 103 8.68 19.16 -12.30
CA ARG A 103 8.00 17.88 -12.05
C ARG A 103 7.38 17.36 -13.35
N LEU A 104 7.54 16.08 -13.61
CA LEU A 104 6.86 15.38 -14.69
C LEU A 104 5.33 15.47 -14.52
N THR A 105 4.60 15.85 -15.55
CA THR A 105 3.15 15.79 -15.56
C THR A 105 2.68 14.67 -16.48
N VAL A 106 2.00 13.68 -15.92
CA VAL A 106 1.43 12.57 -16.68
C VAL A 106 -0.08 12.76 -16.75
N TRP A 107 -0.60 12.78 -17.98
CA TRP A 107 -2.03 12.90 -18.24
C TRP A 107 -2.61 11.54 -18.54
N LEU A 108 -3.61 11.12 -17.75
CA LEU A 108 -4.37 9.91 -18.04
C LEU A 108 -5.68 10.27 -18.73
N GLU A 109 -6.03 9.51 -19.74
CA GLU A 109 -7.29 9.62 -20.46
C GLU A 109 -8.29 8.64 -19.86
N PRO A 110 -9.49 9.09 -19.45
CA PRO A 110 -10.56 8.16 -19.10
C PRO A 110 -10.74 7.13 -20.21
N SER A 111 -10.85 5.87 -19.85
CA SER A 111 -11.15 4.80 -20.79
C SER A 111 -12.67 4.66 -20.88
N PRO A 112 -13.33 5.24 -21.90
CA PRO A 112 -14.74 4.99 -22.09
C PRO A 112 -14.93 3.50 -22.42
N LEU A 113 -15.87 2.87 -21.75
CA LEU A 113 -16.28 1.51 -22.07
C LEU A 113 -16.86 1.49 -23.47
N ARG A 114 -16.22 0.79 -24.39
CA ARG A 114 -16.77 0.55 -25.72
C ARG A 114 -17.73 -0.64 -25.64
N LEU A 115 -18.91 -0.50 -26.24
CA LEU A 115 -19.95 -1.55 -26.23
C LEU A 115 -19.47 -2.88 -26.83
N ASP A 116 -18.55 -2.81 -27.78
CA ASP A 116 -17.92 -3.98 -28.42
C ASP A 116 -16.84 -4.66 -27.56
N GLU A 117 -16.33 -3.98 -26.52
CA GLU A 117 -15.37 -4.54 -25.55
C GLU A 117 -16.06 -5.07 -24.28
N ILE A 118 -17.39 -4.90 -24.14
CA ILE A 118 -18.14 -5.37 -22.97
C ILE A 118 -18.42 -6.87 -23.13
N SER A 119 -17.54 -7.69 -22.59
CA SER A 119 -17.89 -9.09 -22.34
C SER A 119 -18.81 -9.15 -21.14
N ILE A 120 -20.08 -9.47 -21.38
CA ILE A 120 -21.06 -9.71 -20.32
C ILE A 120 -20.85 -11.15 -19.84
N PHE A 121 -20.52 -11.31 -18.57
CA PHE A 121 -20.55 -12.61 -17.94
C PHE A 121 -22.01 -13.08 -17.86
N GLY A 122 -22.37 -14.04 -18.73
CA GLY A 122 -23.73 -14.58 -18.80
C GLY A 122 -24.08 -15.60 -17.70
N GLY A 123 -23.15 -15.85 -16.77
CA GLY A 123 -23.30 -16.82 -15.68
C GLY A 123 -23.66 -16.19 -14.33
N ASN A 124 -23.70 -17.03 -13.31
CA ASN A 124 -23.93 -16.60 -11.93
C ASN A 124 -22.68 -15.87 -11.38
N PRO A 125 -22.79 -14.63 -10.87
CA PRO A 125 -21.64 -13.90 -10.30
C PRO A 125 -20.91 -14.66 -9.17
N VAL A 126 -21.59 -15.52 -8.43
CA VAL A 126 -20.97 -16.38 -7.40
C VAL A 126 -19.95 -17.32 -8.03
N GLU A 127 -20.32 -17.99 -9.13
CA GLU A 127 -19.44 -18.92 -9.85
C GLU A 127 -18.19 -18.22 -10.39
N LEU A 128 -18.31 -16.95 -10.83
CA LEU A 128 -17.18 -16.15 -11.26
C LEU A 128 -16.21 -15.88 -10.10
N VAL A 129 -16.74 -15.53 -8.91
CA VAL A 129 -15.91 -15.31 -7.72
C VAL A 129 -15.23 -16.60 -7.27
N GLU A 130 -15.97 -17.73 -7.25
CA GLU A 130 -15.43 -19.04 -6.92
C GLU A 130 -14.33 -19.47 -7.92
N ALA A 131 -14.54 -19.25 -9.21
CA ALA A 131 -13.54 -19.50 -10.24
C ALA A 131 -12.29 -18.61 -10.05
N ALA A 132 -12.46 -17.33 -9.70
CA ALA A 132 -11.35 -16.44 -9.40
C ALA A 132 -10.56 -16.90 -8.17
N VAL A 133 -11.23 -17.35 -7.11
CA VAL A 133 -10.60 -17.93 -5.91
C VAL A 133 -9.81 -19.20 -6.26
N ALA A 134 -10.38 -20.08 -7.08
CA ALA A 134 -9.68 -21.28 -7.55
C ALA A 134 -8.41 -20.96 -8.39
N ARG A 135 -8.37 -19.78 -9.03
CA ARG A 135 -7.23 -19.30 -9.82
C ARG A 135 -6.15 -18.59 -8.99
N ILE A 136 -6.31 -18.45 -7.68
CA ILE A 136 -5.29 -17.80 -6.85
C ILE A 136 -3.96 -18.56 -6.93
N ALA A 137 -3.94 -19.87 -6.75
CA ALA A 137 -2.70 -20.64 -6.77
C ALA A 137 -1.92 -20.54 -8.10
N PRO A 138 -2.55 -20.67 -9.30
CA PRO A 138 -1.83 -20.53 -10.57
C PRO A 138 -1.54 -19.08 -10.97
N ASN A 139 -2.26 -18.08 -10.45
CA ASN A 139 -2.14 -16.69 -10.91
C ASN A 139 -1.23 -15.82 -10.03
N TYR A 140 -0.95 -16.23 -8.79
CA TYR A 140 -0.14 -15.44 -7.86
C TYR A 140 1.23 -16.09 -7.60
N ALA A 141 2.01 -15.49 -6.71
CA ALA A 141 3.36 -15.94 -6.40
C ALA A 141 3.43 -17.44 -6.05
N PRO A 142 4.16 -18.27 -6.83
CA PRO A 142 4.26 -19.71 -6.59
C PRO A 142 5.20 -20.05 -5.45
N ASP A 143 6.15 -19.17 -5.13
CA ASP A 143 7.19 -19.36 -4.15
C ASP A 143 7.14 -18.27 -3.07
N ALA A 144 7.92 -18.47 -2.00
CA ALA A 144 8.12 -17.43 -0.99
C ALA A 144 8.88 -16.24 -1.58
N HIS A 145 8.57 -15.05 -1.11
CA HIS A 145 9.19 -13.81 -1.55
C HIS A 145 9.26 -12.80 -0.42
N LEU A 146 10.17 -11.85 -0.56
CA LEU A 146 10.41 -10.76 0.38
C LEU A 146 10.18 -9.43 -0.34
N PHE A 147 9.26 -8.62 0.16
CA PHE A 147 9.09 -7.24 -0.30
C PHE A 147 9.90 -6.29 0.58
N SER A 148 10.51 -5.29 -0.06
CA SER A 148 10.78 -4.01 0.60
C SER A 148 9.55 -3.13 0.48
N ALA A 149 9.10 -2.55 1.58
CA ALA A 149 7.84 -1.81 1.63
C ALA A 149 7.98 -0.49 2.39
N PHE A 150 7.21 0.50 1.97
CA PHE A 150 7.00 1.74 2.72
C PHE A 150 5.62 1.71 3.36
N TYR A 151 5.57 1.95 4.67
CA TYR A 151 4.35 2.05 5.46
C TYR A 151 4.16 3.44 6.02
N ARG A 152 2.93 3.95 5.99
CA ARG A 152 2.51 5.20 6.63
C ARG A 152 1.21 5.03 7.39
N GLU A 153 1.17 5.60 8.59
CA GLU A 153 -0.04 5.78 9.37
C GLU A 153 -0.22 7.25 9.71
N THR A 154 -1.39 7.80 9.40
CA THR A 154 -1.73 9.18 9.71
C THR A 154 -2.96 9.25 10.60
N ILE A 155 -2.97 10.20 11.52
CA ILE A 155 -4.09 10.45 12.42
C ILE A 155 -4.55 11.90 12.23
N ARG A 156 -5.81 12.08 11.88
CA ARG A 156 -6.45 13.39 11.81
C ARG A 156 -7.52 13.55 12.88
N LYS A 157 -7.60 14.74 13.45
CA LYS A 157 -8.71 15.20 14.29
C LYS A 157 -9.45 16.29 13.51
N GLY A 158 -10.67 15.98 13.07
CA GLY A 158 -11.35 16.79 12.05
C GLY A 158 -10.52 16.86 10.76
N ARG A 159 -10.15 18.08 10.36
CA ARG A 159 -9.30 18.33 9.17
C ARG A 159 -7.79 18.39 9.47
N ARG A 160 -7.38 18.40 10.73
CA ARG A 160 -6.00 18.64 11.14
C ARG A 160 -5.27 17.34 11.43
N TYR A 161 -4.09 17.14 10.81
CA TYR A 161 -3.18 16.07 11.17
C TYR A 161 -2.60 16.29 12.57
N ILE A 162 -2.68 15.29 13.41
CA ILE A 162 -2.19 15.25 14.79
C ILE A 162 -1.12 14.20 15.04
N GLY A 163 -0.97 13.25 14.14
CA GLY A 163 0.07 12.23 14.18
C GLY A 163 0.40 11.71 12.79
N VAL A 164 1.67 11.40 12.57
CA VAL A 164 2.21 10.75 11.38
C VAL A 164 3.27 9.78 11.85
N SER A 165 3.13 8.52 11.51
CA SER A 165 4.10 7.46 11.78
C SER A 165 4.43 6.76 10.47
N GLU A 166 5.72 6.51 10.21
CA GLU A 166 6.18 5.93 8.96
C GLU A 166 7.25 4.89 9.23
N ALA A 167 7.32 3.88 8.38
CA ALA A 167 8.34 2.85 8.43
C ALA A 167 8.78 2.39 7.04
N VAL A 168 10.03 1.98 6.95
CA VAL A 168 10.51 1.04 5.95
C VAL A 168 10.46 -0.33 6.59
N ALA A 169 9.87 -1.29 5.89
CA ALA A 169 9.67 -2.63 6.41
C ALA A 169 9.95 -3.67 5.34
N ASP A 170 10.40 -4.84 5.79
CA ASP A 170 10.44 -6.04 4.99
C ASP A 170 9.19 -6.86 5.25
N VAL A 171 8.57 -7.36 4.17
CA VAL A 171 7.36 -8.18 4.23
C VAL A 171 7.66 -9.54 3.60
N TYR A 172 7.88 -10.54 4.43
CA TYR A 172 8.05 -11.92 3.99
C TYR A 172 6.69 -12.58 3.81
N LYS A 173 6.45 -13.12 2.62
CA LYS A 173 5.23 -13.88 2.30
C LYS A 173 5.59 -15.27 1.77
N THR A 174 4.84 -16.26 2.20
CA THR A 174 4.89 -17.61 1.66
C THR A 174 4.11 -17.71 0.33
N ALA A 175 4.26 -18.82 -0.39
CA ALA A 175 3.53 -19.07 -1.63
C ALA A 175 2.01 -18.90 -1.46
N TYR A 176 1.34 -18.33 -2.47
CA TYR A 176 -0.11 -18.09 -2.42
C TYR A 176 -0.95 -19.36 -2.48
N ARG A 177 -0.41 -20.47 -2.98
CA ARG A 177 -1.12 -21.76 -2.97
C ARG A 177 -1.57 -22.22 -1.58
N GLN A 178 -0.87 -21.80 -0.53
CA GLN A 178 -1.18 -22.19 0.85
C GLN A 178 -2.28 -21.34 1.47
N ARG A 179 -2.49 -20.12 0.97
CA ARG A 179 -3.46 -19.13 1.51
C ARG A 179 -3.43 -19.02 3.04
N ASP A 180 -2.24 -19.19 3.65
CA ASP A 180 -2.02 -19.21 5.09
C ASP A 180 -1.07 -18.07 5.50
N LEU A 181 -1.49 -17.27 6.46
CA LEU A 181 -0.75 -16.14 7.00
C LEU A 181 0.15 -16.53 8.19
N SER A 182 0.12 -17.78 8.64
CA SER A 182 0.80 -18.21 9.87
C SER A 182 2.31 -18.00 9.85
N ARG A 183 2.91 -18.03 8.65
CA ARG A 183 4.35 -17.86 8.42
C ARG A 183 4.71 -16.53 7.75
N ASP A 184 3.71 -15.74 7.35
CA ASP A 184 3.95 -14.40 6.80
C ASP A 184 4.37 -13.45 7.94
N ARG A 185 5.39 -12.64 7.70
CA ARG A 185 6.02 -11.78 8.72
C ARG A 185 6.31 -10.40 8.14
N VAL A 186 6.23 -9.42 9.01
CA VAL A 186 6.66 -8.05 8.72
C VAL A 186 7.74 -7.68 9.72
N GLN A 187 8.86 -7.15 9.25
CA GLN A 187 9.96 -6.65 10.07
C GLN A 187 10.15 -5.16 9.77
N ILE A 188 10.14 -4.34 10.80
CA ILE A 188 10.42 -2.91 10.67
C ILE A 188 11.94 -2.73 10.61
N GLN A 189 12.44 -2.09 9.58
CA GLN A 189 13.86 -1.77 9.41
C GLN A 189 14.18 -0.39 9.93
N LYS A 190 13.31 0.59 9.64
CA LYS A 190 13.44 1.98 10.04
C LYS A 190 12.08 2.57 10.32
N GLY A 191 12.00 3.49 11.27
CA GLY A 191 10.74 4.11 11.64
C GLY A 191 10.87 5.54 12.12
N ARG A 192 9.81 6.32 12.00
CA ARG A 192 9.69 7.64 12.62
C ARG A 192 8.25 7.94 13.02
N ARG A 193 8.12 8.80 14.03
CA ARG A 193 6.84 9.33 14.49
C ARG A 193 6.92 10.81 14.71
N LEU A 194 5.91 11.52 14.25
CA LEU A 194 5.69 12.93 14.50
C LEU A 194 4.29 13.09 15.09
N GLU A 195 4.17 13.78 16.20
CA GLU A 195 2.89 13.97 16.88
C GLU A 195 2.70 15.38 17.42
N SER A 196 1.45 15.76 17.62
CA SER A 196 1.09 17.03 18.23
C SER A 196 1.37 16.99 19.74
N GLN A 197 2.10 17.95 20.26
CA GLN A 197 2.39 18.11 21.70
C GLN A 197 1.17 18.60 22.52
N LYS A 198 0.07 18.95 21.84
CA LYS A 198 -1.13 19.42 22.54
C LYS A 198 -1.87 18.28 23.21
N ARG A 199 -2.05 18.31 24.52
CA ARG A 199 -2.83 17.32 25.29
C ARG A 199 -4.24 17.08 24.73
N SER A 200 -4.85 18.10 24.12
CA SER A 200 -6.16 17.99 23.48
C SER A 200 -6.18 17.13 22.23
N ASP A 201 -5.02 16.85 21.64
CA ASP A 201 -4.86 16.10 20.39
C ASP A 201 -4.54 14.63 20.62
N THR A 202 -4.33 14.22 21.87
CA THR A 202 -4.01 12.80 22.18
C THR A 202 -5.15 11.89 21.74
N LEU A 203 -4.85 10.91 20.89
CA LEU A 203 -5.75 9.81 20.56
C LEU A 203 -5.73 8.78 21.69
N ALA A 204 -6.78 8.78 22.51
CA ALA A 204 -6.86 7.92 23.68
C ALA A 204 -7.26 6.46 23.36
N VAL A 205 -7.72 6.18 22.15
CA VAL A 205 -8.15 4.85 21.72
C VAL A 205 -7.10 4.19 20.84
N LYS A 206 -6.94 2.88 20.97
CA LYS A 206 -6.10 2.06 20.10
C LYS A 206 -7.01 1.28 19.14
N ILE A 207 -6.77 1.41 17.87
CA ILE A 207 -7.57 0.81 16.79
C ILE A 207 -6.72 -0.17 15.99
N MET A 208 -7.40 -0.95 15.12
CA MET A 208 -6.72 -1.80 14.17
C MET A 208 -5.85 -0.95 13.23
N GLY A 209 -4.63 -1.41 12.97
CA GLY A 209 -3.64 -0.76 12.10
C GLY A 209 -2.28 -1.39 12.26
N GLY A 210 -1.24 -0.70 11.79
CA GLY A 210 0.14 -1.18 11.82
C GLY A 210 0.53 -1.92 10.55
N PRO A 211 1.84 -2.20 10.36
CA PRO A 211 2.37 -2.83 9.15
C PRO A 211 1.77 -4.20 8.81
N HIS A 212 1.05 -4.84 9.73
CA HIS A 212 0.30 -6.08 9.48
C HIS A 212 -0.79 -5.96 8.41
N ILE A 213 -1.20 -4.74 8.03
CA ILE A 213 -2.16 -4.56 6.93
C ILE A 213 -1.71 -5.27 5.65
N ALA A 214 -0.40 -5.39 5.42
CA ALA A 214 0.16 -6.17 4.32
C ALA A 214 -0.28 -7.63 4.29
N ASN A 215 -0.64 -8.19 5.44
CA ASN A 215 -1.09 -9.58 5.56
C ASN A 215 -2.63 -9.64 5.61
N TYR A 216 -3.25 -8.85 6.47
CA TYR A 216 -4.71 -8.91 6.66
C TYR A 216 -5.51 -8.45 5.45
N LEU A 217 -5.01 -7.42 4.70
CA LEU A 217 -5.69 -6.89 3.53
C LEU A 217 -5.30 -7.59 2.23
N ASP A 218 -4.42 -8.57 2.26
CA ASP A 218 -4.11 -9.41 1.12
C ASP A 218 -5.23 -10.45 0.93
N VAL A 219 -6.32 -10.03 0.30
CA VAL A 219 -7.54 -10.86 0.14
C VAL A 219 -7.27 -12.16 -0.62
N ALA A 220 -6.31 -12.17 -1.55
CA ALA A 220 -5.93 -13.38 -2.26
C ALA A 220 -5.19 -14.37 -1.37
N LYS A 221 -4.42 -13.89 -0.39
CA LYS A 221 -3.63 -14.72 0.52
C LYS A 221 -4.38 -15.08 1.79
N ASN A 222 -5.20 -14.18 2.32
CA ASN A 222 -5.94 -14.37 3.56
C ASN A 222 -7.19 -15.24 3.33
N ALA A 223 -7.06 -16.53 3.60
CA ALA A 223 -8.15 -17.49 3.42
C ALA A 223 -9.23 -17.42 4.53
N ASP A 224 -8.95 -16.73 5.64
CA ASP A 224 -9.84 -16.68 6.80
C ASP A 224 -10.73 -15.42 6.81
N ASP A 225 -10.71 -14.63 5.73
CA ASP A 225 -11.42 -13.35 5.63
C ASP A 225 -12.33 -13.31 4.39
N LEU A 226 -12.46 -12.18 3.72
CA LEU A 226 -13.41 -11.87 2.65
C LEU A 226 -13.60 -13.00 1.62
N LEU A 227 -12.53 -13.65 1.18
CA LEU A 227 -12.56 -14.74 0.20
C LEU A 227 -12.42 -16.13 0.84
N SER A 228 -12.82 -16.26 2.10
CA SER A 228 -12.96 -17.58 2.73
C SER A 228 -14.05 -18.41 2.02
N PRO A 229 -13.77 -19.66 1.65
CA PRO A 229 -14.77 -20.53 1.05
C PRO A 229 -16.07 -20.61 1.87
N ASP A 230 -15.95 -20.60 3.20
CA ASP A 230 -17.09 -20.66 4.13
C ASP A 230 -17.93 -19.38 4.13
N LEU A 231 -17.38 -18.26 3.68
CA LEU A 231 -18.04 -16.95 3.68
C LEU A 231 -18.58 -16.53 2.31
N LEU A 232 -18.14 -17.14 1.21
CA LEU A 232 -18.59 -16.74 -0.14
C LEU A 232 -20.12 -16.78 -0.26
N HIS A 233 -20.76 -17.79 0.29
CA HIS A 233 -22.22 -17.93 0.27
C HIS A 233 -22.95 -16.96 1.22
N CYS A 234 -22.22 -16.23 2.07
CA CYS A 234 -22.80 -15.22 2.98
C CYS A 234 -23.09 -13.89 2.27
N TYR A 235 -22.63 -13.73 1.04
CA TYR A 235 -22.80 -12.52 0.24
C TYR A 235 -23.79 -12.73 -0.90
N ARG A 236 -24.49 -11.65 -1.29
CA ARG A 236 -25.16 -11.51 -2.57
C ARG A 236 -24.22 -10.76 -3.51
N TYR A 237 -24.01 -11.33 -4.68
CA TYR A 237 -23.14 -10.77 -5.71
C TYR A 237 -23.98 -10.20 -6.85
N GLU A 238 -23.45 -9.14 -7.50
CA GLU A 238 -24.04 -8.54 -8.68
C GLU A 238 -22.94 -8.12 -9.66
N MET A 239 -23.23 -8.22 -10.96
CA MET A 239 -22.34 -7.72 -11.99
C MET A 239 -22.51 -6.21 -12.12
N LEU A 240 -21.42 -5.47 -12.05
CA LEU A 240 -21.35 -4.06 -12.31
C LEU A 240 -20.75 -3.80 -13.69
N LEU A 241 -20.73 -2.54 -14.11
CA LEU A 241 -20.05 -2.18 -15.34
C LEU A 241 -18.56 -2.57 -15.27
N PRO A 242 -18.03 -3.24 -16.30
CA PRO A 242 -16.62 -3.65 -16.32
C PRO A 242 -15.70 -2.44 -16.26
N ALA A 243 -14.44 -2.64 -15.90
CA ALA A 243 -13.47 -1.57 -15.77
C ALA A 243 -12.13 -1.97 -16.38
N SER A 244 -11.36 -0.98 -16.84
CA SER A 244 -9.98 -1.18 -17.29
C SER A 244 -9.00 -0.97 -16.15
N ILE A 245 -8.08 -1.93 -15.95
CA ILE A 245 -6.93 -1.83 -15.03
C ILE A 245 -5.70 -2.29 -15.81
N ASP A 246 -4.65 -1.49 -15.83
CA ASP A 246 -3.38 -1.77 -16.53
C ASP A 246 -3.60 -2.15 -18.02
N GLY A 247 -4.59 -1.51 -18.67
CA GLY A 247 -4.94 -1.78 -20.09
C GLY A 247 -5.68 -3.10 -20.33
N ARG A 248 -6.13 -3.79 -19.28
CA ARG A 248 -6.86 -5.05 -19.37
C ARG A 248 -8.28 -4.88 -18.83
N MET A 249 -9.25 -5.54 -19.49
CA MET A 249 -10.64 -5.51 -19.04
C MET A 249 -10.87 -6.42 -17.85
N HIS A 250 -11.64 -5.93 -16.89
CA HIS A 250 -11.99 -6.63 -15.66
C HIS A 250 -13.51 -6.69 -15.49
N PHE A 251 -14.00 -7.83 -15.08
CA PHE A 251 -15.33 -7.91 -14.48
C PHE A 251 -15.30 -7.17 -13.14
N ALA A 252 -16.26 -6.29 -12.92
CA ALA A 252 -16.49 -5.67 -11.62
C ALA A 252 -17.66 -6.40 -10.95
N VAL A 253 -17.40 -7.05 -9.83
CA VAL A 253 -18.38 -7.85 -9.09
C VAL A 253 -18.64 -7.16 -7.76
N GLY A 254 -19.81 -6.54 -7.65
CA GLY A 254 -20.33 -5.99 -6.40
C GLY A 254 -20.72 -7.11 -5.44
N PHE A 255 -20.53 -6.91 -4.14
CA PHE A 255 -20.97 -7.85 -3.11
C PHE A 255 -21.49 -7.13 -1.86
N VAL A 256 -22.55 -7.67 -1.27
CA VAL A 256 -23.14 -7.17 -0.02
C VAL A 256 -23.56 -8.36 0.86
N PRO A 257 -23.52 -8.22 2.21
CA PRO A 257 -23.99 -9.27 3.11
C PRO A 257 -25.45 -9.64 2.84
N LYS A 258 -25.77 -10.93 2.80
CA LYS A 258 -27.16 -11.44 2.77
C LYS A 258 -27.57 -12.18 4.03
N VAL A 259 -26.63 -12.39 4.96
CA VAL A 259 -26.84 -13.06 6.25
C VAL A 259 -26.27 -12.21 7.38
N LYS A 260 -26.71 -12.47 8.61
CA LYS A 260 -26.14 -11.87 9.82
C LYS A 260 -25.35 -12.94 10.57
N LEU A 261 -24.07 -12.69 10.80
CA LEU A 261 -23.17 -13.52 11.61
C LEU A 261 -22.82 -12.84 12.93
N GLU A 262 -22.11 -13.52 13.82
CA GLU A 262 -21.65 -12.95 15.11
C GLU A 262 -20.59 -11.86 14.94
N PHE A 263 -20.00 -11.72 13.77
CA PHE A 263 -19.04 -10.68 13.41
C PHE A 263 -19.55 -9.83 12.24
N ALA A 264 -18.95 -8.68 12.00
CA ALA A 264 -19.30 -7.81 10.89
C ALA A 264 -18.73 -8.37 9.58
N LEU A 265 -19.57 -8.42 8.54
CA LEU A 265 -19.18 -8.76 7.17
C LEU A 265 -18.77 -7.49 6.42
N TYR A 266 -18.49 -7.63 5.13
CA TYR A 266 -18.06 -6.56 4.24
C TYR A 266 -19.05 -6.31 3.12
N ARG A 267 -18.94 -5.15 2.48
CA ARG A 267 -19.55 -4.84 1.18
C ARG A 267 -18.52 -4.16 0.29
N GLY A 268 -18.61 -4.33 -1.02
CA GLY A 268 -17.62 -3.73 -1.90
C GLY A 268 -17.65 -4.24 -3.30
N VAL A 269 -16.52 -4.14 -3.99
CA VAL A 269 -16.32 -4.54 -5.38
C VAL A 269 -15.00 -5.32 -5.53
N LEU A 270 -15.06 -6.45 -6.22
CA LEU A 270 -13.92 -7.21 -6.69
C LEU A 270 -13.73 -6.96 -8.18
N TYR A 271 -12.51 -6.65 -8.60
CA TYR A 271 -12.14 -6.48 -10.00
C TYR A 271 -11.34 -7.71 -10.45
N ILE A 272 -11.96 -8.49 -11.35
CA ILE A 272 -11.47 -9.79 -11.80
C ILE A 272 -11.09 -9.70 -13.28
N ASP A 273 -9.82 -9.92 -13.59
CA ASP A 273 -9.31 -9.91 -14.98
C ASP A 273 -10.07 -10.90 -15.85
N GLN A 274 -10.61 -10.44 -16.99
CA GLN A 274 -11.49 -11.26 -17.83
C GLN A 274 -10.79 -12.44 -18.49
N GLN A 275 -9.49 -12.36 -18.72
CA GLN A 275 -8.73 -13.41 -19.40
C GLN A 275 -8.19 -14.48 -18.44
N THR A 276 -7.71 -14.05 -17.28
CA THR A 276 -6.99 -14.93 -16.34
C THR A 276 -7.80 -15.26 -15.10
N LEU A 277 -8.90 -14.56 -14.85
CA LEU A 277 -9.69 -14.62 -13.62
C LEU A 277 -8.87 -14.24 -12.37
N THR A 278 -7.86 -13.40 -12.54
CA THR A 278 -7.08 -12.86 -11.43
C THR A 278 -7.82 -11.72 -10.75
N ILE A 279 -7.91 -11.71 -9.44
CA ILE A 279 -8.42 -10.57 -8.68
C ILE A 279 -7.31 -9.51 -8.67
N SER A 280 -7.44 -8.45 -9.46
CA SER A 280 -6.43 -7.40 -9.58
C SER A 280 -6.61 -6.29 -8.56
N ARG A 281 -7.85 -6.12 -8.05
CA ARG A 281 -8.18 -5.09 -7.07
C ARG A 281 -9.39 -5.51 -6.24
N ALA A 282 -9.38 -5.16 -4.97
CA ALA A 282 -10.54 -5.27 -4.06
C ALA A 282 -10.74 -3.93 -3.35
N GLU A 283 -11.93 -3.37 -3.47
CA GLU A 283 -12.38 -2.18 -2.75
C GLU A 283 -13.56 -2.56 -1.89
N TYR A 284 -13.44 -2.44 -0.57
CA TYR A 284 -14.49 -2.88 0.32
C TYR A 284 -14.53 -2.10 1.61
N GLU A 285 -15.63 -2.19 2.31
CA GLU A 285 -15.85 -1.56 3.61
C GLU A 285 -16.51 -2.53 4.58
N LEU A 286 -16.28 -2.30 5.86
CA LEU A 286 -16.93 -3.04 6.93
C LEU A 286 -18.41 -2.66 7.01
N ASP A 287 -19.31 -3.64 7.10
CA ASP A 287 -20.74 -3.37 7.29
C ASP A 287 -20.99 -2.75 8.67
N MET A 288 -21.47 -1.49 8.67
CA MET A 288 -21.78 -0.69 9.85
C MET A 288 -23.21 -0.86 10.36
N THR A 289 -24.00 -1.76 9.78
CA THR A 289 -25.38 -1.99 10.19
C THR A 289 -25.49 -2.38 11.67
N ASP A 290 -24.56 -3.23 12.15
CA ASP A 290 -24.42 -3.59 13.55
C ASP A 290 -23.15 -2.92 14.12
N ARG A 291 -23.38 -1.82 14.86
CA ARG A 291 -22.27 -1.02 15.40
C ARG A 291 -21.44 -1.75 16.45
N ASP A 292 -22.02 -2.65 17.20
CA ASP A 292 -21.30 -3.38 18.25
C ASP A 292 -20.33 -4.40 17.63
N LYS A 293 -20.72 -5.04 16.53
CA LYS A 293 -19.84 -5.90 15.73
C LYS A 293 -18.70 -5.08 15.10
N ALA A 294 -19.03 -3.92 14.52
CA ALA A 294 -18.03 -3.01 13.96
C ALA A 294 -17.04 -2.52 15.03
N ILE A 295 -17.52 -2.19 16.25
CA ILE A 295 -16.65 -1.80 17.37
C ILE A 295 -15.68 -2.92 17.73
N ARG A 296 -16.16 -4.16 17.85
CA ARG A 296 -15.30 -5.32 18.17
C ARG A 296 -14.20 -5.54 17.12
N TYR A 297 -14.52 -5.28 15.86
CA TYR A 297 -13.56 -5.39 14.78
C TYR A 297 -12.50 -4.28 14.80
N MET A 298 -12.93 -3.02 14.99
CA MET A 298 -12.10 -1.82 14.84
C MET A 298 -11.25 -1.52 16.08
N LEU A 299 -11.80 -1.77 17.28
CA LEU A 299 -11.28 -1.24 18.53
C LEU A 299 -10.43 -2.29 19.27
N ARG A 300 -9.16 -1.95 19.56
CA ARG A 300 -8.26 -2.77 20.36
C ARG A 300 -8.32 -2.41 21.85
N LYS A 301 -8.30 -1.11 22.15
CA LYS A 301 -8.31 -0.62 23.55
C LYS A 301 -8.90 0.79 23.63
N LYS A 302 -9.64 1.07 24.70
CA LYS A 302 -10.12 2.43 25.02
C LYS A 302 -10.14 2.67 26.53
N PRO A 303 -9.98 3.93 26.98
CA PRO A 303 -10.21 4.30 28.40
C PRO A 303 -11.69 4.14 28.79
N ALA A 304 -11.95 3.86 30.04
CA ALA A 304 -13.31 3.68 30.58
C ALA A 304 -14.22 4.92 30.37
N GLY A 305 -13.66 6.13 30.39
CA GLY A 305 -14.42 7.38 30.21
C GLY A 305 -14.68 7.78 28.76
N VAL A 306 -14.34 6.94 27.77
CA VAL A 306 -14.47 7.24 26.33
C VAL A 306 -15.55 6.36 25.71
N ARG A 307 -16.53 6.97 25.04
CA ARG A 307 -17.48 6.30 24.17
C ARG A 307 -16.96 6.38 22.73
N PHE A 308 -16.64 5.22 22.17
CA PHE A 308 -16.22 5.06 20.77
C PHE A 308 -17.45 4.85 19.88
N LYS A 309 -17.55 5.62 18.78
CA LYS A 309 -18.64 5.54 17.80
C LYS A 309 -18.03 5.36 16.41
N PRO A 310 -18.05 4.15 15.85
CA PRO A 310 -17.56 3.90 14.50
C PRO A 310 -18.42 4.65 13.47
N GLN A 311 -17.81 5.15 12.39
CA GLN A 311 -18.49 5.78 11.28
C GLN A 311 -18.27 5.04 9.98
N SER A 312 -17.04 4.70 9.64
CA SER A 312 -16.68 3.90 8.47
C SER A 312 -15.33 3.21 8.68
N MET A 313 -15.13 2.10 7.99
CA MET A 313 -13.84 1.44 7.84
C MET A 313 -13.76 0.89 6.41
N THR A 314 -12.88 1.46 5.61
CA THR A 314 -12.72 1.12 4.20
C THR A 314 -11.37 0.50 3.93
N PHE A 315 -11.30 -0.38 2.97
CA PHE A 315 -10.13 -1.15 2.60
C PHE A 315 -9.90 -1.12 1.10
N LEU A 316 -8.65 -1.13 0.72
CA LEU A 316 -8.21 -1.26 -0.66
C LEU A 316 -7.02 -2.22 -0.71
N ALA A 317 -7.08 -3.19 -1.61
CA ALA A 317 -5.96 -4.04 -1.97
C ALA A 317 -5.77 -4.01 -3.49
N ASN A 318 -4.57 -3.67 -3.94
CA ASN A 318 -4.18 -3.69 -5.34
C ASN A 318 -3.08 -4.71 -5.56
N TYR A 319 -3.21 -5.44 -6.65
CA TYR A 319 -2.21 -6.39 -7.12
C TYR A 319 -1.62 -5.91 -8.44
N ARG A 320 -0.34 -6.14 -8.63
CA ARG A 320 0.36 -5.85 -9.87
C ARG A 320 0.84 -7.14 -10.52
N ARG A 321 0.62 -7.23 -11.82
CA ARG A 321 1.11 -8.36 -12.61
C ARG A 321 2.54 -8.10 -13.05
N VAL A 322 3.41 -9.10 -12.83
CA VAL A 322 4.80 -9.14 -13.32
C VAL A 322 4.98 -10.47 -14.03
N GLY A 323 5.19 -10.44 -15.36
CA GLY A 323 5.15 -11.63 -16.17
C GLY A 323 3.75 -12.27 -16.19
N ASP A 324 3.68 -13.53 -15.80
CA ASP A 324 2.44 -14.31 -15.71
C ASP A 324 1.85 -14.37 -14.28
N ARG A 325 2.47 -13.72 -13.31
CA ARG A 325 2.10 -13.77 -11.88
C ARG A 325 1.69 -12.42 -11.35
N SER A 326 0.77 -12.45 -10.38
CA SER A 326 0.32 -11.28 -9.64
C SER A 326 0.88 -11.27 -8.23
N TYR A 327 1.18 -10.06 -7.74
CA TYR A 327 1.77 -9.80 -6.44
C TYR A 327 1.06 -8.65 -5.77
N LEU A 328 0.97 -8.70 -4.44
CA LEU A 328 0.47 -7.55 -3.68
C LEU A 328 1.34 -6.33 -3.97
N HIS A 329 0.71 -5.20 -4.26
CA HIS A 329 1.43 -3.97 -4.57
C HIS A 329 1.11 -2.84 -3.61
N TYR A 330 -0.16 -2.63 -3.29
CA TYR A 330 -0.59 -1.55 -2.42
C TYR A 330 -1.78 -1.97 -1.59
N VAL A 331 -1.77 -1.63 -0.31
CA VAL A 331 -2.91 -1.79 0.59
C VAL A 331 -3.17 -0.50 1.36
N ARG A 332 -4.45 -0.22 1.62
CA ARG A 332 -4.88 0.94 2.39
C ARG A 332 -6.08 0.59 3.26
N ASN A 333 -6.05 1.07 4.49
CA ASN A 333 -7.16 1.01 5.44
C ASN A 333 -7.44 2.43 5.94
N GLU A 334 -8.69 2.86 5.88
CA GLU A 334 -9.12 4.12 6.48
C GLU A 334 -10.22 3.87 7.48
N ILE A 335 -10.04 4.36 8.71
CA ILE A 335 -11.01 4.23 9.80
C ILE A 335 -11.45 5.61 10.24
N ARG A 336 -12.74 5.85 10.20
CA ARG A 336 -13.36 7.09 10.69
C ARG A 336 -14.28 6.80 11.87
N PHE A 337 -14.11 7.56 12.96
CA PHE A 337 -14.88 7.36 14.18
C PHE A 337 -14.99 8.65 14.99
N LYS A 338 -15.95 8.68 15.93
CA LYS A 338 -16.09 9.74 16.95
C LYS A 338 -15.73 9.20 18.31
N CYS A 339 -15.11 10.06 19.13
CA CYS A 339 -14.90 9.82 20.55
C CYS A 339 -15.64 10.89 21.35
N ASP A 340 -16.48 10.43 22.30
CA ASP A 340 -17.12 11.27 23.30
C ASP A 340 -16.46 11.01 24.65
N TRP A 341 -16.04 12.05 25.35
CA TRP A 341 -15.45 11.97 26.70
C TRP A 341 -16.47 12.46 27.72
N ARG A 342 -16.67 11.72 28.81
CA ARG A 342 -17.61 12.11 29.89
C ARG A 342 -17.39 13.53 30.42
N LYS A 343 -16.14 14.03 30.35
CA LYS A 343 -15.76 15.36 30.89
C LYS A 343 -15.66 16.45 29.81
N ARG A 344 -16.06 16.19 28.56
CA ARG A 344 -16.01 17.16 27.46
C ARG A 344 -17.39 17.38 26.86
N LEU A 345 -17.73 18.63 26.61
CA LEU A 345 -19.04 19.03 26.03
C LEU A 345 -19.20 18.57 24.56
N PHE A 346 -18.10 18.42 23.83
CA PHE A 346 -18.13 18.11 22.40
C PHE A 346 -17.38 16.82 22.08
N SER A 347 -17.95 16.05 21.15
CA SER A 347 -17.29 14.90 20.54
C SER A 347 -16.17 15.35 19.58
N SER A 348 -15.19 14.51 19.40
CA SER A 348 -14.14 14.71 18.38
C SER A 348 -14.21 13.61 17.35
N THR A 349 -14.18 14.00 16.07
CA THR A 349 -14.05 13.04 14.94
C THR A 349 -12.59 12.81 14.64
N PHE A 350 -12.22 11.55 14.52
CA PHE A 350 -10.89 11.11 14.13
C PHE A 350 -10.96 10.32 12.83
N THR A 351 -9.94 10.46 12.02
CA THR A 351 -9.69 9.62 10.83
C THR A 351 -8.27 9.11 10.93
N THR A 352 -8.11 7.80 10.86
CA THR A 352 -6.78 7.17 10.72
C THR A 352 -6.70 6.53 9.36
N VAL A 353 -5.56 6.70 8.71
CA VAL A 353 -5.25 6.06 7.44
C VAL A 353 -3.95 5.30 7.62
N SER A 354 -3.99 4.01 7.34
CA SER A 354 -2.83 3.13 7.27
C SER A 354 -2.66 2.69 5.82
N GLU A 355 -1.49 2.89 5.25
CA GLU A 355 -1.20 2.55 3.86
C GLU A 355 0.19 1.93 3.72
N MET A 356 0.34 0.97 2.83
CA MET A 356 1.61 0.34 2.53
C MET A 356 1.75 0.10 1.02
N VAL A 357 2.89 0.49 0.47
CA VAL A 357 3.29 0.20 -0.90
C VAL A 357 4.48 -0.75 -0.91
N MET A 358 4.42 -1.79 -1.73
CA MET A 358 5.53 -2.69 -2.02
C MET A 358 6.38 -2.04 -3.11
N VAL A 359 7.61 -1.66 -2.76
CA VAL A 359 8.48 -0.85 -3.64
C VAL A 359 9.48 -1.70 -4.41
N ASP A 360 9.82 -2.86 -3.86
CA ASP A 360 10.70 -3.83 -4.50
C ASP A 360 10.42 -5.25 -3.99
N ARG A 361 10.93 -6.28 -4.68
CA ARG A 361 10.72 -7.68 -4.34
C ARG A 361 11.93 -8.55 -4.66
N THR A 362 12.30 -9.40 -3.72
CA THR A 362 13.24 -10.52 -3.91
C THR A 362 12.48 -11.83 -3.91
N ASP A 363 12.58 -12.58 -5.00
CA ASP A 363 12.01 -13.92 -5.11
C ASP A 363 12.93 -14.95 -4.46
N ARG A 364 12.34 -15.96 -3.81
CA ARG A 364 13.08 -17.07 -3.13
C ARG A 364 14.19 -16.55 -2.21
N PRO A 365 13.86 -15.71 -1.21
CA PRO A 365 14.88 -15.18 -0.31
C PRO A 365 15.60 -16.31 0.45
N ASP A 366 16.90 -16.14 0.65
CA ASP A 366 17.75 -17.14 1.34
C ASP A 366 17.34 -17.36 2.80
N SER A 367 16.75 -16.34 3.42
CA SER A 367 16.31 -16.38 4.81
C SER A 367 14.88 -15.90 5.00
N ARG A 368 14.24 -16.41 6.05
CA ARG A 368 12.92 -15.96 6.51
C ARG A 368 13.10 -14.93 7.64
N ILE A 369 12.14 -14.04 7.78
CA ILE A 369 12.06 -13.20 8.97
C ILE A 369 11.75 -14.09 10.19
N HIS A 370 12.65 -14.11 11.18
CA HIS A 370 12.42 -14.85 12.42
C HIS A 370 11.29 -14.23 13.24
N ARG A 371 10.59 -15.05 14.02
CA ARG A 371 9.46 -14.59 14.84
C ARG A 371 9.87 -13.50 15.85
N ARG A 372 11.08 -13.55 16.38
CA ARG A 372 11.61 -12.59 17.35
C ARG A 372 11.90 -11.21 16.73
N ASP A 373 12.20 -11.19 15.42
CA ASP A 373 12.57 -9.98 14.68
C ASP A 373 11.35 -9.37 13.97
N ALA A 374 10.23 -10.09 13.97
CA ALA A 374 8.99 -9.67 13.35
C ALA A 374 8.22 -8.69 14.24
N PHE A 375 7.57 -7.72 13.61
CA PHE A 375 6.56 -6.90 14.27
C PHE A 375 5.45 -7.80 14.84
N GLY A 376 5.19 -7.72 16.12
CA GLY A 376 4.28 -8.59 16.85
C GLY A 376 2.81 -8.38 16.44
N ARG A 377 2.00 -9.45 16.40
CA ARG A 377 0.57 -9.36 16.00
C ARG A 377 -0.26 -8.47 16.93
N THR A 378 0.16 -8.32 18.16
CA THR A 378 -0.51 -7.50 19.20
C THR A 378 0.11 -6.12 19.34
N ASP A 379 1.25 -5.88 18.72
CA ASP A 379 1.96 -4.62 18.82
C ASP A 379 1.15 -3.49 18.17
N ILE A 380 1.25 -2.34 18.79
CA ILE A 380 0.67 -1.11 18.27
C ILE A 380 1.82 -0.32 17.68
N PHE A 381 1.78 -0.13 16.36
CA PHE A 381 2.87 0.51 15.61
C PHE A 381 3.27 1.86 16.21
N TYR A 382 2.29 2.67 16.58
CA TYR A 382 2.52 3.96 17.22
C TYR A 382 3.39 3.87 18.49
N ASP A 383 3.28 2.79 19.24
CA ASP A 383 4.00 2.64 20.51
C ASP A 383 5.46 2.19 20.30
N VAL A 384 5.74 1.39 19.25
CA VAL A 384 7.06 0.77 19.02
C VAL A 384 7.88 1.43 17.90
N VAL A 385 7.29 2.31 17.08
CA VAL A 385 7.97 2.87 15.90
C VAL A 385 9.24 3.66 16.24
N LEU A 386 9.33 4.26 17.43
CA LEU A 386 10.50 5.02 17.85
C LEU A 386 11.71 4.14 18.18
N ASP A 387 11.53 2.85 18.47
CA ASP A 387 12.62 1.90 18.65
C ASP A 387 13.44 1.69 17.37
N TYR A 388 12.87 2.07 16.23
CA TYR A 388 13.48 1.97 14.88
C TYR A 388 13.91 3.33 14.32
N TRP A 389 14.11 4.35 15.17
CA TRP A 389 14.49 5.69 14.74
C TRP A 389 15.81 5.71 13.99
N ASN A 390 15.85 6.43 12.84
CA ASN A 390 17.06 6.67 12.06
C ASN A 390 17.00 8.08 11.45
N GLU A 391 18.07 8.87 11.61
CA GLU A 391 18.15 10.26 11.11
C GLU A 391 18.15 10.34 9.57
N ASP A 392 18.82 9.38 8.91
CA ASP A 392 18.96 9.31 7.44
C ASP A 392 17.80 8.57 6.75
N PHE A 393 16.67 8.46 7.42
CA PHE A 393 15.51 7.64 7.07
C PHE A 393 15.06 7.70 5.61
N TRP A 394 15.15 8.89 4.99
CA TRP A 394 14.48 9.17 3.72
C TRP A 394 15.37 9.09 2.47
N ARG A 395 16.68 8.98 2.63
CA ARG A 395 17.61 9.18 1.51
C ARG A 395 17.58 8.05 0.48
N ASP A 396 17.20 6.82 0.88
CA ASP A 396 17.47 5.63 0.10
C ASP A 396 16.23 4.81 -0.31
N TYR A 397 15.01 5.23 0.03
CA TYR A 397 13.81 4.43 -0.18
C TYR A 397 12.76 5.11 -1.04
N ASN A 398 11.99 4.30 -1.81
CA ASN A 398 10.75 4.75 -2.42
C ASN A 398 9.70 4.95 -1.34
N ILE A 399 8.99 6.06 -1.42
CA ILE A 399 7.97 6.47 -0.45
C ILE A 399 6.69 6.88 -1.19
N ILE A 400 5.57 6.85 -0.47
CA ILE A 400 4.38 7.59 -0.90
C ILE A 400 4.62 9.05 -0.54
N GLU A 401 4.64 9.94 -1.53
CA GLU A 401 4.83 11.36 -1.27
C GLU A 401 3.77 11.91 -0.30
N PRO A 402 4.13 12.76 0.66
CA PRO A 402 3.13 13.40 1.49
C PRO A 402 2.29 14.36 0.63
N THR A 403 0.98 14.42 0.90
CA THR A 403 0.13 15.48 0.35
C THR A 403 0.60 16.85 0.84
N GLU A 404 0.29 17.92 0.12
CA GLU A 404 0.66 19.28 0.53
C GLU A 404 0.18 19.59 1.97
N SER A 405 -1.06 19.18 2.29
CA SER A 405 -1.61 19.32 3.64
C SER A 405 -0.84 18.49 4.69
N LEU A 406 -0.38 17.31 4.34
CA LEU A 406 0.43 16.45 5.21
C LEU A 406 1.84 16.99 5.37
N GLU A 407 2.47 17.49 4.30
CA GLU A 407 3.79 18.11 4.34
C GLU A 407 3.81 19.34 5.24
N SER A 408 2.79 20.20 5.11
CA SER A 408 2.60 21.36 5.99
C SER A 408 2.41 20.95 7.45
N ALA A 409 1.67 19.85 7.69
CA ALA A 409 1.50 19.30 9.03
C ALA A 409 2.81 18.74 9.60
N VAL A 410 3.59 18.01 8.80
CA VAL A 410 4.91 17.48 9.18
C VAL A 410 5.85 18.62 9.58
N LYS A 411 5.91 19.71 8.77
CA LYS A 411 6.71 20.91 9.10
C LYS A 411 6.29 21.53 10.44
N ARG A 412 4.99 21.63 10.68
CA ARG A 412 4.43 22.14 11.95
C ARG A 412 4.75 21.25 13.14
N LEU A 413 4.57 19.94 13.00
CA LEU A 413 4.84 18.97 14.07
C LEU A 413 6.32 18.94 14.43
N LYS A 414 7.22 19.02 13.44
CA LYS A 414 8.68 19.14 13.69
C LYS A 414 9.06 20.39 14.47
N LYS A 415 8.38 21.54 14.22
CA LYS A 415 8.62 22.78 14.97
C LYS A 415 8.17 22.67 16.44
N GLN A 416 7.26 21.79 16.78
CA GLN A 416 6.80 21.57 18.17
C GLN A 416 7.76 20.66 18.97
N LEU A 417 8.60 19.90 18.29
CA LEU A 417 9.61 19.01 18.91
C LEU A 417 10.92 19.74 19.23
N ARG A 418 11.16 20.91 18.65
CA ARG A 418 12.28 21.85 18.97
C ARG A 418 11.86 22.83 20.07
#